data_47323c6b019d5975504a0e97ec1dc0b7
#
_entry.id   47323c6b019d5975504a0e97ec1dc0b7
#
_cell.length_a   1.000
_cell.length_b   1.000
_cell.length_c   1.000
_cell.angle_alpha   90.00
_cell.angle_beta   90.00
_cell.angle_gamma   90.00
#
_symmetry.space_group_name_H-M   'P 1'
#
loop_
_entity.id
_entity.type
_entity.pdbx_description
1 polymer ?
#
loop_
_entity_poly.entity_id
_entity_poly.type
_entity_poly.pdbx_seq_one_letter_code
_entity_poly.pdbx_strand_id
1 'polypeptide(L)'
;KTTRKAKAAAKDLAEGLIRLYAQRQRLAGHAFSPDSPWQQEFEDAFPYTETDDQLQAIRDIKADMEQPRPMDRLLCGDMGYGKTEVALRAVMKCIMDGKQAAILVPTTVLAQQHYATAVNRFRSFPVNIEVLSRFRTPAQVRDILARTQAGKVDLLIGTHKLLGKDLQFHDLGLLVIDEEQRFGVTHKEKLRERAKQVDTLTLSATPIPRTLNMALSGIRDMSTIEEPPHDRQPVQTYVVEHEWPVIAEAIRRELSRGGQVYYLHNRVENIESTAGRLRQWLGEDVAIGIAHGKMAERELSSVMQQMADGEIQVLVC
;
A
#
# COMPACT_ATOMS: atom_id res chain seq x y z
N LYS A 1 12.06 -24.78 -28.13
CA LYS A 1 12.81 -23.52 -28.29
C LYS A 1 12.34 -22.44 -27.31
N THR A 2 11.04 -22.35 -27.00
CA THR A 2 10.43 -21.31 -26.11
C THR A 2 10.89 -21.42 -24.64
N THR A 3 10.95 -22.68 -24.12
CA THR A 3 11.35 -22.96 -22.73
C THR A 3 12.83 -22.63 -22.47
N ARG A 4 13.70 -22.78 -23.47
CA ARG A 4 15.12 -22.47 -23.35
C ARG A 4 15.37 -20.95 -23.37
N LYS A 5 14.59 -20.19 -24.16
CA LYS A 5 14.62 -18.71 -24.15
C LYS A 5 14.08 -18.15 -22.82
N ALA A 6 13.00 -18.74 -22.29
CA ALA A 6 12.46 -18.32 -21.01
C ALA A 6 13.42 -18.58 -19.84
N LYS A 7 14.12 -19.75 -19.83
CA LYS A 7 15.15 -20.04 -18.83
C LYS A 7 16.36 -19.11 -18.94
N ALA A 8 16.81 -18.75 -20.16
CA ALA A 8 17.91 -17.80 -20.34
C ALA A 8 17.52 -16.40 -19.85
N ALA A 9 16.33 -15.91 -20.24
CA ALA A 9 15.83 -14.61 -19.79
C ALA A 9 15.65 -14.54 -18.25
N ALA A 10 15.19 -15.62 -17.63
CA ALA A 10 15.08 -15.71 -16.18
C ALA A 10 16.46 -15.70 -15.48
N LYS A 11 17.45 -16.36 -16.08
CA LYS A 11 18.82 -16.36 -15.56
C LYS A 11 19.47 -14.99 -15.68
N ASP A 12 19.34 -14.34 -16.83
CA ASP A 12 19.89 -12.99 -17.07
C ASP A 12 19.24 -11.96 -16.12
N LEU A 13 17.93 -12.10 -15.86
CA LEU A 13 17.22 -11.27 -14.90
C LEU A 13 17.72 -11.49 -13.47
N ALA A 14 17.92 -12.75 -13.07
CA ALA A 14 18.44 -13.09 -11.74
C ALA A 14 19.88 -12.58 -11.55
N GLU A 15 20.76 -12.74 -12.54
CA GLU A 15 22.12 -12.21 -12.50
C GLU A 15 22.15 -10.67 -12.44
N GLY A 16 21.25 -10.00 -13.17
CA GLY A 16 21.08 -8.54 -13.10
C GLY A 16 20.63 -8.08 -11.73
N LEU A 17 19.69 -8.78 -11.10
CA LEU A 17 19.23 -8.49 -9.74
C LEU A 17 20.34 -8.71 -8.70
N ILE A 18 21.07 -9.80 -8.78
CA ILE A 18 22.20 -10.10 -7.89
C ILE A 18 23.28 -9.01 -7.96
N ARG A 19 23.61 -8.54 -9.18
CA ARG A 19 24.60 -7.47 -9.37
C ARG A 19 24.11 -6.14 -8.77
N LEU A 20 22.84 -5.78 -8.98
CA LEU A 20 22.24 -4.58 -8.41
C LEU A 20 22.24 -4.62 -6.88
N TYR A 21 21.91 -5.77 -6.32
CA TYR A 21 21.90 -5.97 -4.86
C TYR A 21 23.32 -5.88 -4.28
N ALA A 22 24.29 -6.55 -4.90
CA ALA A 22 25.69 -6.48 -4.50
C ALA A 22 26.29 -5.06 -4.62
N GLN A 23 25.87 -4.28 -5.63
CA GLN A 23 26.25 -2.87 -5.75
C GLN A 23 25.64 -2.03 -4.62
N ARG A 24 24.37 -2.26 -4.28
CA ARG A 24 23.67 -1.53 -3.23
C ARG A 24 24.27 -1.80 -1.84
N GLN A 25 24.69 -3.02 -1.56
CA GLN A 25 25.37 -3.37 -0.29
C GLN A 25 26.70 -2.63 -0.10
N ARG A 26 27.32 -2.13 -1.16
CA ARG A 26 28.56 -1.34 -1.11
C ARG A 26 28.35 0.16 -1.00
N LEU A 27 27.12 0.63 -1.13
CA LEU A 27 26.79 2.04 -0.98
C LEU A 27 26.72 2.41 0.50
N ALA A 28 27.24 3.58 0.84
CA ALA A 28 27.00 4.16 2.15
C ALA A 28 25.55 4.65 2.23
N GLY A 29 24.84 4.25 3.29
CA GLY A 29 23.51 4.70 3.65
C GLY A 29 23.53 5.52 4.93
N HIS A 30 22.37 6.03 5.32
CA HIS A 30 22.18 6.66 6.62
C HIS A 30 21.92 5.57 7.68
N ALA A 31 22.68 5.55 8.75
CA ALA A 31 22.39 4.73 9.92
C ALA A 31 21.44 5.53 10.82
N PHE A 32 20.18 5.13 10.88
CA PHE A 32 19.19 5.78 11.74
C PHE A 32 19.52 5.56 13.21
N SER A 33 19.20 6.57 14.02
CA SER A 33 19.41 6.50 15.48
C SER A 33 18.52 5.43 16.12
N PRO A 34 18.93 4.86 17.28
CA PRO A 34 18.04 4.04 18.09
C PRO A 34 16.72 4.72 18.40
N ASP A 35 15.71 3.93 18.77
CA ASP A 35 14.37 4.45 19.01
C ASP A 35 14.35 5.56 20.07
N SER A 36 13.68 6.65 19.75
CA SER A 36 13.43 7.77 20.66
C SER A 36 12.21 7.48 21.56
N PRO A 37 12.02 8.21 22.68
CA PRO A 37 10.79 8.11 23.47
C PRO A 37 9.51 8.36 22.66
N TRP A 38 9.55 9.23 21.66
CA TRP A 38 8.41 9.47 20.75
C TRP A 38 8.10 8.28 19.85
N GLN A 39 9.12 7.51 19.46
CA GLN A 39 8.92 6.25 18.74
C GLN A 39 8.14 5.26 19.60
N GLN A 40 8.51 5.11 20.86
CA GLN A 40 7.82 4.23 21.79
C GLN A 40 6.38 4.71 22.04
N GLU A 41 6.17 6.00 22.28
CA GLU A 41 4.83 6.57 22.45
C GLU A 41 3.95 6.37 21.20
N PHE A 42 4.53 6.50 20.01
CA PHE A 42 3.84 6.20 18.76
C PHE A 42 3.43 4.73 18.67
N GLU A 43 4.28 3.81 19.06
CA GLU A 43 4.01 2.37 19.02
C GLU A 43 2.97 1.98 20.08
N ASP A 44 3.09 2.50 21.31
CA ASP A 44 2.15 2.23 22.41
C ASP A 44 0.74 2.78 22.13
N ALA A 45 0.63 3.82 21.30
CA ALA A 45 -0.66 4.38 20.86
C ALA A 45 -1.37 3.51 19.79
N PHE A 46 -0.81 2.37 19.39
CA PHE A 46 -1.47 1.45 18.48
C PHE A 46 -2.65 0.76 19.18
N PRO A 47 -3.89 0.82 18.65
CA PRO A 47 -5.08 0.38 19.38
C PRO A 47 -5.31 -1.14 19.35
N TYR A 48 -4.43 -1.90 18.70
CA TYR A 48 -4.53 -3.34 18.57
C TYR A 48 -3.31 -4.03 19.18
N THR A 49 -3.43 -5.33 19.45
CA THR A 49 -2.29 -6.16 19.86
C THR A 49 -1.59 -6.68 18.62
N GLU A 50 -0.29 -6.48 18.55
CA GLU A 50 0.54 -7.00 17.47
C GLU A 50 0.65 -8.53 17.55
N THR A 51 0.77 -9.16 16.38
CA THR A 51 1.17 -10.57 16.30
C THR A 51 2.69 -10.70 16.45
N ASP A 52 3.16 -11.90 16.79
CA ASP A 52 4.60 -12.16 16.91
C ASP A 52 5.35 -11.89 15.60
N ASP A 53 4.72 -12.21 14.46
CA ASP A 53 5.28 -11.94 13.13
C ASP A 53 5.39 -10.44 12.84
N GLN A 54 4.39 -9.65 13.24
CA GLN A 54 4.44 -8.18 13.11
C GLN A 54 5.59 -7.61 13.94
N LEU A 55 5.73 -8.04 15.19
CA LEU A 55 6.81 -7.61 16.07
C LEU A 55 8.18 -8.02 15.52
N GLN A 56 8.29 -9.21 14.95
CA GLN A 56 9.54 -9.65 14.34
C GLN A 56 9.88 -8.80 13.10
N ALA A 57 8.91 -8.55 12.23
CA ALA A 57 9.11 -7.69 11.06
C ALA A 57 9.52 -6.26 11.44
N ILE A 58 8.94 -5.70 12.50
CA ILE A 58 9.31 -4.38 13.01
C ILE A 58 10.77 -4.38 13.50
N ARG A 59 11.17 -5.40 14.27
CA ARG A 59 12.58 -5.55 14.75
C ARG A 59 13.56 -5.65 13.58
N ASP A 60 13.24 -6.47 12.57
CA ASP A 60 14.07 -6.66 11.39
C ASP A 60 14.28 -5.35 10.62
N ILE A 61 13.19 -4.61 10.37
CA ILE A 61 13.22 -3.34 9.65
C ILE A 61 14.02 -2.29 10.41
N LYS A 62 13.80 -2.15 11.73
CA LYS A 62 14.56 -1.21 12.56
C LYS A 62 16.05 -1.55 12.58
N ALA A 63 16.39 -2.84 12.72
CA ALA A 63 17.77 -3.29 12.69
C ALA A 63 18.46 -2.98 11.35
N ASP A 64 17.76 -3.13 10.23
CA ASP A 64 18.29 -2.76 8.92
C ASP A 64 18.48 -1.25 8.80
N MET A 65 17.51 -0.44 9.24
CA MET A 65 17.59 1.02 9.20
C MET A 65 18.76 1.57 10.03
N GLU A 66 19.16 0.88 11.09
CA GLU A 66 20.30 1.26 11.94
C GLU A 66 21.67 0.86 11.36
N GLN A 67 21.70 0.19 10.19
CA GLN A 67 22.95 -0.12 9.51
C GLN A 67 23.44 1.05 8.64
N PRO A 68 24.78 1.21 8.45
CA PRO A 68 25.33 2.26 7.61
C PRO A 68 25.28 1.93 6.12
N ARG A 69 24.24 1.23 5.68
CA ARG A 69 23.97 0.83 4.30
C ARG A 69 22.48 0.98 4.00
N PRO A 70 22.08 1.29 2.76
CA PRO A 70 20.66 1.43 2.42
C PRO A 70 19.92 0.10 2.59
N MET A 71 18.85 0.11 3.37
CA MET A 71 17.94 -1.02 3.48
C MET A 71 17.24 -1.31 2.14
N ASP A 72 17.08 -2.58 1.79
CA ASP A 72 16.19 -3.05 0.73
C ASP A 72 15.46 -4.29 1.20
N ARG A 73 14.36 -4.06 1.90
CA ARG A 73 13.58 -5.14 2.51
C ARG A 73 12.20 -5.27 1.87
N LEU A 74 11.78 -6.52 1.67
CA LEU A 74 10.44 -6.88 1.23
C LEU A 74 9.64 -7.38 2.45
N LEU A 75 8.52 -6.73 2.74
CA LEU A 75 7.55 -7.16 3.74
C LEU A 75 6.37 -7.83 3.05
N CYS A 76 6.26 -9.14 3.23
CA CYS A 76 5.16 -9.95 2.69
C CYS A 76 4.14 -10.24 3.79
N GLY A 77 2.88 -10.28 3.42
CA GLY A 77 1.78 -10.66 4.30
C GLY A 77 0.45 -10.47 3.57
N ASP A 78 -0.57 -11.21 3.93
CA ASP A 78 -1.88 -11.10 3.30
C ASP A 78 -2.52 -9.73 3.57
N MET A 79 -3.60 -9.42 2.85
CA MET A 79 -4.35 -8.18 3.05
C MET A 79 -4.92 -8.13 4.47
N GLY A 80 -4.78 -6.98 5.14
CA GLY A 80 -5.24 -6.81 6.52
C GLY A 80 -4.30 -7.38 7.60
N TYR A 81 -3.10 -7.85 7.27
CA TYR A 81 -2.11 -8.36 8.24
C TYR A 81 -1.24 -7.26 8.87
N GLY A 82 -1.64 -6.01 8.76
CA GLY A 82 -0.98 -4.90 9.45
C GLY A 82 0.29 -4.37 8.81
N LYS A 83 0.63 -4.73 7.55
CA LYS A 83 1.81 -4.23 6.85
C LYS A 83 1.94 -2.70 6.87
N THR A 84 0.82 -2.00 6.75
CA THR A 84 0.79 -0.53 6.79
C THR A 84 1.26 0.01 8.14
N GLU A 85 0.84 -0.57 9.25
CA GLU A 85 1.29 -0.16 10.59
C GLU A 85 2.80 -0.38 10.74
N VAL A 86 3.31 -1.54 10.31
CA VAL A 86 4.75 -1.83 10.30
C VAL A 86 5.52 -0.78 9.50
N ALA A 87 5.02 -0.40 8.32
CA ALA A 87 5.62 0.66 7.50
C ALA A 87 5.57 2.03 8.18
N LEU A 88 4.45 2.39 8.85
CA LEU A 88 4.33 3.67 9.54
C LEU A 88 5.29 3.78 10.74
N ARG A 89 5.63 2.68 11.42
CA ARG A 89 6.68 2.66 12.46
C ARG A 89 8.07 2.95 11.88
N ALA A 90 8.38 2.42 10.71
CA ALA A 90 9.60 2.77 9.98
C ALA A 90 9.59 4.25 9.54
N VAL A 91 8.46 4.76 9.09
CA VAL A 91 8.27 6.18 8.74
C VAL A 91 8.51 7.07 9.96
N MET A 92 7.95 6.73 11.13
CA MET A 92 8.18 7.48 12.37
C MET A 92 9.67 7.53 12.71
N LYS A 93 10.37 6.38 12.67
CA LYS A 93 11.82 6.31 12.91
C LYS A 93 12.61 7.21 11.95
N CYS A 94 12.23 7.23 10.68
CA CYS A 94 12.86 8.10 9.67
C CYS A 94 12.65 9.60 10.01
N ILE A 95 11.44 9.99 10.38
CA ILE A 95 11.10 11.38 10.71
C ILE A 95 11.80 11.82 12.00
N MET A 96 11.93 10.95 12.99
CA MET A 96 12.62 11.27 14.24
C MET A 96 14.11 11.59 14.03
N ASP A 97 14.72 11.09 12.97
CA ASP A 97 16.09 11.45 12.57
C ASP A 97 16.14 12.72 11.67
N GLY A 98 15.04 13.44 11.54
CA GLY A 98 14.95 14.66 10.75
C GLY A 98 14.93 14.45 9.24
N LYS A 99 14.71 13.22 8.76
CA LYS A 99 14.62 12.90 7.34
C LYS A 99 13.17 12.79 6.88
N GLN A 100 12.98 12.93 5.58
CA GLN A 100 11.68 12.80 4.93
C GLN A 100 11.42 11.34 4.55
N ALA A 101 10.15 10.94 4.61
CA ALA A 101 9.68 9.65 4.12
C ALA A 101 8.70 9.82 2.96
N ALA A 102 8.64 8.84 2.07
CA ALA A 102 7.68 8.78 0.99
C ALA A 102 6.97 7.42 0.94
N ILE A 103 5.67 7.41 0.65
CA ILE A 103 4.90 6.19 0.39
C ILE A 103 4.36 6.25 -1.03
N LEU A 104 4.84 5.34 -1.87
CA LEU A 104 4.42 5.19 -3.25
C LEU A 104 3.37 4.09 -3.37
N VAL A 105 2.24 4.42 -3.97
CA VAL A 105 1.11 3.49 -4.18
C VAL A 105 0.65 3.49 -5.63
N PRO A 106 0.05 2.38 -6.13
CA PRO A 106 -0.29 2.27 -7.55
C PRO A 106 -1.51 3.09 -7.98
N THR A 107 -2.44 3.40 -7.07
CA THR A 107 -3.70 4.07 -7.40
C THR A 107 -3.98 5.28 -6.52
N THR A 108 -4.76 6.21 -7.06
CA THR A 108 -5.18 7.42 -6.33
C THR A 108 -6.05 7.10 -5.11
N VAL A 109 -6.88 6.06 -5.20
CA VAL A 109 -7.72 5.61 -4.09
C VAL A 109 -6.86 5.10 -2.94
N LEU A 110 -5.85 4.25 -3.23
CA LEU A 110 -4.91 3.79 -2.22
C LEU A 110 -4.10 4.94 -1.62
N ALA A 111 -3.70 5.94 -2.43
CA ALA A 111 -3.01 7.12 -1.90
C ALA A 111 -3.86 7.86 -0.86
N GLN A 112 -5.16 7.99 -1.12
CA GLN A 112 -6.08 8.65 -0.21
C GLN A 112 -6.32 7.82 1.06
N GLN A 113 -6.43 6.50 0.94
CA GLN A 113 -6.57 5.59 2.09
C GLN A 113 -5.32 5.63 2.98
N HIS A 114 -4.12 5.52 2.41
CA HIS A 114 -2.87 5.63 3.16
C HIS A 114 -2.73 7.01 3.81
N TYR A 115 -3.15 8.09 3.12
CA TYR A 115 -3.14 9.44 3.68
C TYR A 115 -4.05 9.55 4.91
N ALA A 116 -5.30 9.09 4.80
CA ALA A 116 -6.24 9.11 5.92
C ALA A 116 -5.74 8.28 7.11
N THR A 117 -5.21 7.09 6.85
CA THR A 117 -4.62 6.22 7.88
C THR A 117 -3.42 6.90 8.55
N ALA A 118 -2.51 7.50 7.78
CA ALA A 118 -1.34 8.18 8.31
C ALA A 118 -1.73 9.41 9.13
N VAL A 119 -2.63 10.27 8.63
CA VAL A 119 -3.12 11.44 9.38
C VAL A 119 -3.74 11.03 10.72
N ASN A 120 -4.56 9.98 10.73
CA ASN A 120 -5.14 9.49 11.98
C ASN A 120 -4.06 8.94 12.93
N ARG A 121 -3.11 8.19 12.42
CA ARG A 121 -2.07 7.54 13.22
C ARG A 121 -1.08 8.53 13.81
N PHE A 122 -0.73 9.57 13.07
CA PHE A 122 0.19 10.63 13.49
C PHE A 122 -0.48 11.84 14.16
N ARG A 123 -1.78 11.82 14.42
CA ARG A 123 -2.56 12.98 14.89
C ARG A 123 -2.03 13.64 16.16
N SER A 124 -1.35 12.89 17.03
CA SER A 124 -0.77 13.38 18.28
C SER A 124 0.68 13.84 18.16
N PHE A 125 1.25 13.78 16.95
CA PHE A 125 2.65 14.10 16.69
C PHE A 125 2.75 15.28 15.70
N PRO A 126 3.75 16.15 15.82
CA PRO A 126 3.93 17.30 14.93
C PRO A 126 4.55 16.86 13.59
N VAL A 127 3.85 16.01 12.84
CA VAL A 127 4.28 15.46 11.55
C VAL A 127 3.43 16.05 10.44
N ASN A 128 4.08 16.66 9.45
CA ASN A 128 3.44 17.24 8.28
C ASN A 128 3.29 16.20 7.17
N ILE A 129 2.06 15.78 6.93
CA ILE A 129 1.72 14.75 5.95
C ILE A 129 1.01 15.37 4.77
N GLU A 130 1.44 15.05 3.55
CA GLU A 130 0.80 15.47 2.32
C GLU A 130 0.54 14.30 1.37
N VAL A 131 -0.47 14.49 0.50
CA VAL A 131 -0.78 13.53 -0.56
C VAL A 131 -0.67 14.18 -1.92
N LEU A 132 0.16 13.60 -2.80
CA LEU A 132 0.36 14.02 -4.18
C LEU A 132 -0.39 13.08 -5.11
N SER A 133 -1.63 13.46 -5.44
CA SER A 133 -2.52 12.67 -6.29
C SER A 133 -3.17 13.54 -7.37
N ARG A 134 -3.96 12.92 -8.25
CA ARG A 134 -4.72 13.65 -9.28
C ARG A 134 -5.85 14.50 -8.71
N PHE A 135 -6.27 14.26 -7.47
CA PHE A 135 -7.31 15.05 -6.80
C PHE A 135 -6.83 16.44 -6.37
N ARG A 136 -5.51 16.69 -6.40
CA ARG A 136 -4.95 18.00 -6.07
C ARG A 136 -4.97 18.92 -7.29
N THR A 137 -5.38 20.17 -7.07
CA THR A 137 -5.32 21.21 -8.10
C THR A 137 -3.86 21.53 -8.47
N PRO A 138 -3.60 22.07 -9.68
CA PRO A 138 -2.25 22.48 -10.07
C PRO A 138 -1.57 23.43 -9.07
N ALA A 139 -2.35 24.32 -8.41
CA ALA A 139 -1.82 25.23 -7.40
C ALA A 139 -1.39 24.47 -6.13
N GLN A 140 -2.23 23.55 -5.66
CA GLN A 140 -1.89 22.69 -4.51
C GLN A 140 -0.67 21.80 -4.81
N VAL A 141 -0.57 21.26 -6.02
CA VAL A 141 0.60 20.46 -6.43
C VAL A 141 1.87 21.30 -6.35
N ARG A 142 1.88 22.52 -6.89
CA ARG A 142 3.05 23.42 -6.81
C ARG A 142 3.44 23.74 -5.37
N ASP A 143 2.45 24.02 -4.52
CA ASP A 143 2.69 24.29 -3.09
C ASP A 143 3.31 23.07 -2.38
N ILE A 144 2.75 21.88 -2.57
CA ILE A 144 3.28 20.63 -1.99
C ILE A 144 4.72 20.38 -2.45
N LEU A 145 5.01 20.55 -3.74
CA LEU A 145 6.37 20.37 -4.28
C LEU A 145 7.35 21.35 -3.64
N ALA A 146 7.00 22.63 -3.54
CA ALA A 146 7.83 23.65 -2.92
C ALA A 146 8.09 23.37 -1.44
N ARG A 147 7.06 23.00 -0.68
CA ARG A 147 7.19 22.65 0.75
C ARG A 147 7.99 21.37 0.96
N THR A 148 7.86 20.38 0.08
CA THR A 148 8.65 19.15 0.12
C THR A 148 10.13 19.44 -0.10
N GLN A 149 10.46 20.26 -1.10
CA GLN A 149 11.83 20.70 -1.37
C GLN A 149 12.42 21.53 -0.23
N ALA A 150 11.59 22.30 0.46
CA ALA A 150 12.00 23.10 1.62
C ALA A 150 12.10 22.31 2.93
N GLY A 151 11.86 20.99 2.92
CA GLY A 151 11.88 20.13 4.12
C GLY A 151 10.71 20.34 5.06
N LYS A 152 9.61 20.95 4.61
CA LYS A 152 8.42 21.23 5.42
C LYS A 152 7.34 20.14 5.34
N VAL A 153 7.57 19.10 4.57
CA VAL A 153 6.73 17.91 4.47
C VAL A 153 7.56 16.74 4.97
N ASP A 154 7.12 16.09 6.04
CA ASP A 154 7.82 14.98 6.66
C ASP A 154 7.46 13.65 5.98
N LEU A 155 6.18 13.46 5.62
CA LEU A 155 5.68 12.30 4.92
C LEU A 155 4.91 12.70 3.67
N LEU A 156 5.38 12.28 2.50
CA LEU A 156 4.68 12.47 1.23
C LEU A 156 4.14 11.15 0.69
N ILE A 157 2.82 11.07 0.53
CA ILE A 157 2.14 9.90 -0.02
C ILE A 157 1.69 10.22 -1.44
N GLY A 158 1.85 9.28 -2.38
CA GLY A 158 1.38 9.54 -3.74
C GLY A 158 1.52 8.37 -4.69
N THR A 159 1.04 8.60 -5.91
CA THR A 159 1.13 7.65 -7.02
C THR A 159 2.43 7.86 -7.80
N HIS A 160 2.48 7.34 -9.03
CA HIS A 160 3.61 7.57 -9.96
C HIS A 160 4.05 9.04 -10.10
N LYS A 161 3.25 10.01 -9.67
CA LYS A 161 3.66 11.42 -9.59
C LYS A 161 4.87 11.65 -8.68
N LEU A 162 5.08 10.78 -7.68
CA LEU A 162 6.29 10.81 -6.84
C LEU A 162 7.57 10.52 -7.63
N LEU A 163 7.46 9.97 -8.83
CA LEU A 163 8.57 9.68 -9.73
C LEU A 163 8.82 10.80 -10.77
N GLY A 164 8.04 11.88 -10.70
CA GLY A 164 8.17 13.05 -11.56
C GLY A 164 9.52 13.76 -11.37
N LYS A 165 10.06 14.34 -12.43
CA LYS A 165 11.33 15.09 -12.38
C LYS A 165 11.23 16.37 -11.54
N ASP A 166 10.00 16.89 -11.41
CA ASP A 166 9.71 18.14 -10.70
C ASP A 166 9.70 17.97 -9.17
N LEU A 167 9.62 16.74 -8.68
CA LEU A 167 9.66 16.46 -7.25
C LEU A 167 11.11 16.32 -6.79
N GLN A 168 11.50 17.16 -5.87
CA GLN A 168 12.76 17.09 -5.16
C GLN A 168 12.49 17.05 -3.66
N PHE A 169 13.08 16.08 -2.97
CA PHE A 169 13.08 16.02 -1.50
C PHE A 169 14.25 16.84 -0.97
N HIS A 170 14.08 17.43 0.20
CA HIS A 170 15.19 18.06 0.89
C HIS A 170 16.19 17.02 1.38
N ASP A 171 15.69 16.00 2.08
CA ASP A 171 16.49 14.88 2.60
C ASP A 171 15.62 13.62 2.75
N LEU A 172 15.46 12.86 1.66
CA LEU A 172 14.69 11.62 1.66
C LEU A 172 15.49 10.51 2.33
N GLY A 173 14.98 9.93 3.42
CA GLY A 173 15.59 8.83 4.16
C GLY A 173 14.93 7.48 3.92
N LEU A 174 13.61 7.44 3.72
CA LEU A 174 12.85 6.21 3.54
C LEU A 174 11.87 6.30 2.39
N LEU A 175 11.87 5.28 1.53
CA LEU A 175 10.86 5.06 0.49
C LEU A 175 10.09 3.77 0.76
N VAL A 176 8.81 3.88 1.05
CA VAL A 176 7.89 2.75 1.14
C VAL A 176 7.18 2.58 -0.20
N ILE A 177 7.14 1.35 -0.73
CA ILE A 177 6.50 1.02 -2.00
C ILE A 177 5.43 -0.02 -1.73
N ASP A 178 4.17 0.34 -1.95
CA ASP A 178 3.07 -0.61 -1.82
C ASP A 178 2.71 -1.20 -3.18
N GLU A 179 2.49 -2.54 -3.22
CA GLU A 179 2.10 -3.27 -4.43
C GLU A 179 3.03 -3.02 -5.64
N GLU A 180 4.35 -3.14 -5.46
CA GLU A 180 5.37 -2.88 -6.50
C GLU A 180 5.07 -3.59 -7.84
N GLN A 181 4.43 -4.77 -7.80
CA GLN A 181 4.09 -5.55 -8.99
C GLN A 181 3.11 -4.82 -9.92
N ARG A 182 2.35 -3.85 -9.44
CA ARG A 182 1.42 -3.05 -10.23
C ARG A 182 2.07 -1.89 -10.99
N PHE A 183 3.36 -1.63 -10.74
CA PHE A 183 4.10 -0.60 -11.47
C PHE A 183 4.72 -1.14 -12.75
N GLY A 184 4.65 -0.36 -13.84
CA GLY A 184 5.29 -0.70 -15.11
C GLY A 184 6.82 -0.62 -15.04
N VAL A 185 7.49 -1.22 -16.02
CA VAL A 185 8.96 -1.34 -16.08
C VAL A 185 9.66 0.03 -15.95
N THR A 186 9.22 1.03 -16.71
CA THR A 186 9.79 2.40 -16.66
C THR A 186 9.68 3.07 -15.29
N HIS A 187 8.59 2.79 -14.55
CA HIS A 187 8.42 3.30 -13.20
C HIS A 187 9.37 2.59 -12.23
N LYS A 188 9.57 1.29 -12.38
CA LYS A 188 10.51 0.51 -11.55
C LYS A 188 11.96 0.96 -11.75
N GLU A 189 12.35 1.30 -12.97
CA GLU A 189 13.68 1.84 -13.25
C GLU A 189 13.91 3.19 -12.55
N LYS A 190 12.94 4.11 -12.65
CA LYS A 190 13.00 5.42 -11.96
C LYS A 190 13.02 5.26 -10.43
N LEU A 191 12.26 4.30 -9.89
CA LEU A 191 12.30 3.94 -8.47
C LEU A 191 13.69 3.52 -8.02
N ARG A 192 14.30 2.60 -8.77
CA ARG A 192 15.65 2.11 -8.48
C ARG A 192 16.69 3.21 -8.52
N GLU A 193 16.56 4.15 -9.44
CA GLU A 193 17.46 5.27 -9.58
C GLU A 193 17.37 6.25 -8.40
N ARG A 194 16.14 6.57 -7.94
CA ARG A 194 15.90 7.42 -6.76
C ARG A 194 16.26 6.75 -5.44
N ALA A 195 16.11 5.44 -5.37
CA ALA A 195 16.30 4.68 -4.15
C ALA A 195 17.73 4.17 -3.93
N LYS A 196 18.71 4.56 -4.75
CA LYS A 196 20.09 4.02 -4.66
C LYS A 196 20.72 4.17 -3.28
N GLN A 197 20.52 5.29 -2.62
CA GLN A 197 21.08 5.62 -1.29
C GLN A 197 20.03 5.83 -0.21
N VAL A 198 18.78 5.46 -0.49
CA VAL A 198 17.62 5.65 0.38
C VAL A 198 17.14 4.28 0.85
N ASP A 199 16.78 4.16 2.10
CA ASP A 199 16.15 2.95 2.62
C ASP A 199 14.85 2.67 1.89
N THR A 200 14.67 1.43 1.46
CA THR A 200 13.49 1.01 0.71
C THR A 200 12.80 -0.15 1.41
N LEU A 201 11.52 0.06 1.72
CA LEU A 201 10.63 -0.97 2.24
C LEU A 201 9.53 -1.23 1.23
N THR A 202 9.48 -2.43 0.68
CA THR A 202 8.44 -2.84 -0.27
C THR A 202 7.39 -3.68 0.45
N LEU A 203 6.11 -3.33 0.29
CA LEU A 203 5.00 -4.10 0.82
C LEU A 203 4.37 -4.94 -0.29
N SER A 204 4.06 -6.20 0.01
CA SER A 204 3.38 -7.09 -0.93
C SER A 204 2.29 -7.91 -0.23
N ALA A 205 1.11 -7.96 -0.85
CA ALA A 205 0.01 -8.83 -0.40
C ALA A 205 0.09 -10.25 -0.99
N THR A 206 0.98 -10.50 -1.95
CA THR A 206 1.14 -11.84 -2.51
C THR A 206 2.00 -12.69 -1.57
N PRO A 207 1.46 -13.78 -1.00
CA PRO A 207 2.28 -14.71 -0.24
C PRO A 207 3.32 -15.34 -1.18
N ILE A 208 4.58 -15.20 -0.80
CA ILE A 208 5.67 -15.86 -1.52
C ILE A 208 5.81 -17.27 -0.95
N PRO A 209 5.66 -18.33 -1.76
CA PRO A 209 5.85 -19.69 -1.28
C PRO A 209 7.21 -19.84 -0.56
N ARG A 210 7.25 -20.58 0.54
CA ARG A 210 8.50 -20.78 1.33
C ARG A 210 9.71 -21.18 0.48
N THR A 211 9.52 -21.99 -0.52
CA THR A 211 10.58 -22.40 -1.46
C THR A 211 11.13 -21.23 -2.28
N LEU A 212 10.29 -20.30 -2.69
CA LEU A 212 10.70 -19.09 -3.41
C LEU A 212 11.30 -18.08 -2.43
N ASN A 213 10.80 -18.01 -1.21
CA ASN A 213 11.38 -17.21 -0.13
C ASN A 213 12.83 -17.64 0.15
N MET A 214 13.08 -18.94 0.32
CA MET A 214 14.44 -19.48 0.51
C MET A 214 15.36 -19.22 -0.69
N ALA A 215 14.83 -19.23 -1.92
CA ALA A 215 15.59 -18.90 -3.12
C ALA A 215 15.90 -17.40 -3.24
N LEU A 216 15.06 -16.54 -2.69
CA LEU A 216 15.22 -15.08 -2.73
C LEU A 216 15.98 -14.54 -1.51
N SER A 217 16.06 -15.29 -0.41
CA SER A 217 16.71 -14.87 0.85
C SER A 217 18.20 -14.52 0.74
N GLY A 218 18.86 -14.94 -0.35
CA GLY A 218 20.22 -14.52 -0.69
C GLY A 218 20.30 -13.30 -1.65
N ILE A 219 19.17 -12.83 -2.12
CA ILE A 219 19.07 -11.76 -3.13
C ILE A 219 18.48 -10.47 -2.53
N ARG A 220 17.53 -10.59 -1.60
CA ARG A 220 16.85 -9.45 -0.96
C ARG A 220 16.46 -9.81 0.47
N ASP A 221 16.61 -8.87 1.40
CA ASP A 221 16.13 -9.06 2.76
C ASP A 221 14.59 -9.12 2.78
N MET A 222 14.03 -10.06 3.56
CA MET A 222 12.60 -10.31 3.55
C MET A 222 12.09 -10.63 4.95
N SER A 223 10.94 -10.05 5.29
CA SER A 223 10.13 -10.39 6.46
C SER A 223 8.74 -10.82 6.01
N THR A 224 8.16 -11.83 6.65
CA THR A 224 6.84 -12.36 6.32
C THR A 224 5.94 -12.32 7.54
N ILE A 225 4.72 -11.83 7.37
CA ILE A 225 3.65 -11.90 8.36
C ILE A 225 2.69 -12.99 7.89
N GLU A 226 2.74 -14.16 8.55
CA GLU A 226 1.90 -15.32 8.25
C GLU A 226 0.70 -15.41 9.24
N GLU A 227 0.85 -14.84 10.43
CA GLU A 227 -0.20 -14.79 11.43
C GLU A 227 -1.24 -13.70 11.14
N PRO A 228 -2.54 -14.05 11.03
CA PRO A 228 -3.59 -13.05 10.97
C PRO A 228 -3.72 -12.32 12.31
N PRO A 229 -4.15 -11.04 12.31
CA PRO A 229 -4.53 -10.35 13.54
C PRO A 229 -5.56 -11.16 14.34
N HIS A 230 -5.48 -11.10 15.68
CA HIS A 230 -6.30 -11.92 16.59
C HIS A 230 -7.81 -11.81 16.34
N ASP A 231 -8.29 -10.63 15.93
CA ASP A 231 -9.71 -10.37 15.68
C ASP A 231 -10.17 -10.71 14.25
N ARG A 232 -9.27 -11.21 13.41
CA ARG A 232 -9.61 -11.54 12.02
C ARG A 232 -10.30 -12.88 11.92
N GLN A 233 -11.58 -12.85 11.58
CA GLN A 233 -12.34 -14.04 11.24
C GLN A 233 -12.03 -14.48 9.79
N PRO A 234 -11.84 -15.78 9.51
CA PRO A 234 -11.66 -16.27 8.17
C PRO A 234 -12.91 -16.01 7.31
N VAL A 235 -12.71 -15.55 6.08
CA VAL A 235 -13.81 -15.34 5.13
C VAL A 235 -14.30 -16.69 4.62
N GLN A 236 -15.58 -16.98 4.82
CA GLN A 236 -16.23 -18.17 4.23
C GLN A 236 -16.47 -17.91 2.74
N THR A 237 -15.82 -18.69 1.89
CA THR A 237 -15.94 -18.56 0.45
C THR A 237 -16.80 -19.68 -0.12
N TYR A 238 -17.79 -19.31 -0.93
CA TYR A 238 -18.68 -20.24 -1.63
C TYR A 238 -18.52 -20.08 -3.13
N VAL A 239 -18.37 -21.18 -3.85
CA VAL A 239 -18.38 -21.22 -5.30
C VAL A 239 -19.69 -21.88 -5.72
N VAL A 240 -20.61 -21.08 -6.26
CA VAL A 240 -21.97 -21.50 -6.61
C VAL A 240 -22.31 -21.03 -8.02
N GLU A 241 -23.34 -21.62 -8.64
CA GLU A 241 -23.90 -21.08 -9.86
C GLU A 241 -24.49 -19.68 -9.63
N HIS A 242 -24.47 -18.86 -10.69
CA HIS A 242 -24.98 -17.51 -10.60
C HIS A 242 -26.53 -17.50 -10.60
N GLU A 243 -27.10 -17.47 -9.42
CA GLU A 243 -28.54 -17.39 -9.19
C GLU A 243 -28.91 -16.13 -8.40
N TRP A 244 -29.79 -15.30 -8.96
CA TRP A 244 -30.23 -14.05 -8.34
C TRP A 244 -30.83 -14.20 -6.95
N PRO A 245 -31.69 -15.19 -6.66
CA PRO A 245 -32.22 -15.41 -5.32
C PRO A 245 -31.12 -15.66 -4.28
N VAL A 246 -30.13 -16.50 -4.63
CA VAL A 246 -29.02 -16.85 -3.73
C VAL A 246 -28.14 -15.61 -3.45
N ILE A 247 -27.85 -14.83 -4.47
CA ILE A 247 -27.07 -13.58 -4.38
C ILE A 247 -27.80 -12.57 -3.52
N ALA A 248 -29.09 -12.36 -3.78
CA ALA A 248 -29.91 -11.39 -3.06
C ALA A 248 -30.02 -11.77 -1.56
N GLU A 249 -30.15 -13.06 -1.24
CA GLU A 249 -30.18 -13.54 0.13
C GLU A 249 -28.86 -13.32 0.85
N ALA A 250 -27.73 -13.61 0.19
CA ALA A 250 -26.39 -13.37 0.74
C ALA A 250 -26.20 -11.87 1.04
N ILE A 251 -26.62 -10.99 0.12
CA ILE A 251 -26.54 -9.54 0.31
C ILE A 251 -27.42 -9.10 1.49
N ARG A 252 -28.68 -9.53 1.55
CA ARG A 252 -29.58 -9.18 2.67
C ARG A 252 -29.03 -9.60 4.01
N ARG A 253 -28.43 -10.80 4.08
CA ARG A 253 -27.80 -11.31 5.30
C ARG A 253 -26.66 -10.41 5.75
N GLU A 254 -25.85 -9.92 4.83
CA GLU A 254 -24.76 -8.99 5.14
C GLU A 254 -25.30 -7.64 5.62
N LEU A 255 -26.28 -7.09 4.90
CA LEU A 255 -26.91 -5.81 5.26
C LEU A 255 -27.64 -5.88 6.62
N SER A 256 -28.26 -7.00 6.95
CA SER A 256 -28.99 -7.19 8.22
C SER A 256 -28.08 -7.12 9.46
N ARG A 257 -26.79 -7.40 9.31
CA ARG A 257 -25.79 -7.25 10.38
C ARG A 257 -25.07 -5.89 10.36
N GLY A 258 -25.53 -4.96 9.52
CA GLY A 258 -24.91 -3.63 9.37
C GLY A 258 -23.68 -3.60 8.48
N GLY A 259 -23.42 -4.67 7.74
CA GLY A 259 -22.29 -4.75 6.79
C GLY A 259 -22.57 -4.08 5.45
N GLN A 260 -21.58 -4.02 4.61
CA GLN A 260 -21.62 -3.50 3.25
C GLN A 260 -21.14 -4.56 2.25
N VAL A 261 -21.54 -4.45 0.99
CA VAL A 261 -21.23 -5.43 -0.04
C VAL A 261 -20.55 -4.81 -1.25
N TYR A 262 -19.45 -5.41 -1.69
CA TYR A 262 -18.88 -5.18 -3.01
C TYR A 262 -19.40 -6.26 -3.97
N TYR A 263 -20.08 -5.84 -5.02
CA TYR A 263 -20.54 -6.72 -6.10
C TYR A 263 -19.63 -6.54 -7.32
N LEU A 264 -18.68 -7.46 -7.50
CA LEU A 264 -17.76 -7.39 -8.64
C LEU A 264 -18.46 -7.80 -9.94
N HIS A 265 -18.32 -6.92 -10.96
CA HIS A 265 -18.86 -7.18 -12.30
C HIS A 265 -17.82 -6.86 -13.37
N ASN A 266 -17.51 -7.85 -14.22
CA ASN A 266 -16.36 -7.77 -15.15
C ASN A 266 -16.60 -6.90 -16.40
N ARG A 267 -17.81 -6.41 -16.65
CA ARG A 267 -18.15 -5.69 -17.88
C ARG A 267 -18.77 -4.33 -17.57
N VAL A 268 -18.06 -3.27 -17.91
CA VAL A 268 -18.54 -1.90 -17.70
C VAL A 268 -19.78 -1.60 -18.55
N GLU A 269 -19.89 -2.22 -19.76
CA GLU A 269 -20.98 -1.94 -20.71
C GLU A 269 -22.38 -2.29 -20.18
N ASN A 270 -22.48 -3.24 -19.26
CA ASN A 270 -23.76 -3.68 -18.70
C ASN A 270 -23.84 -3.58 -17.16
N ILE A 271 -22.94 -2.83 -16.55
CA ILE A 271 -22.90 -2.62 -15.10
C ILE A 271 -24.17 -1.96 -14.57
N GLU A 272 -24.70 -0.99 -15.29
CA GLU A 272 -25.98 -0.31 -15.01
C GLU A 272 -27.17 -1.29 -15.00
N SER A 273 -27.22 -2.19 -15.98
CA SER A 273 -28.25 -3.23 -16.05
C SER A 273 -28.14 -4.20 -14.87
N THR A 274 -26.93 -4.55 -14.46
CA THR A 274 -26.69 -5.41 -13.30
C THR A 274 -27.13 -4.73 -12.01
N ALA A 275 -26.80 -3.46 -11.84
CA ALA A 275 -27.25 -2.66 -10.69
C ALA A 275 -28.79 -2.52 -10.67
N GLY A 276 -29.42 -2.33 -11.82
CA GLY A 276 -30.87 -2.32 -11.94
C GLY A 276 -31.54 -3.64 -11.51
N ARG A 277 -30.94 -4.78 -11.91
CA ARG A 277 -31.41 -6.10 -11.44
C ARG A 277 -31.24 -6.29 -9.93
N LEU A 278 -30.14 -5.84 -9.38
CA LEU A 278 -29.95 -5.89 -7.92
C LEU A 278 -31.00 -5.07 -7.19
N ARG A 279 -31.36 -3.86 -7.68
CA ARG A 279 -32.44 -3.05 -7.11
C ARG A 279 -33.78 -3.78 -7.14
N GLN A 280 -34.11 -4.46 -8.23
CA GLN A 280 -35.33 -5.27 -8.32
C GLN A 280 -35.40 -6.39 -7.27
N TRP A 281 -34.27 -7.04 -6.96
CA TRP A 281 -34.20 -8.13 -5.99
C TRP A 281 -34.10 -7.67 -4.55
N LEU A 282 -33.42 -6.54 -4.30
CA LEU A 282 -33.13 -6.05 -2.94
C LEU A 282 -34.18 -5.06 -2.42
N GLY A 283 -34.88 -4.38 -3.32
CA GLY A 283 -35.82 -3.29 -2.99
C GLY A 283 -35.18 -1.91 -3.13
N GLU A 284 -36.02 -0.88 -3.12
CA GLU A 284 -35.58 0.52 -3.29
C GLU A 284 -34.92 1.10 -2.04
N ASP A 285 -35.12 0.48 -0.88
CA ASP A 285 -34.54 0.93 0.38
C ASP A 285 -33.03 0.66 0.49
N VAL A 286 -32.46 -0.16 -0.41
CA VAL A 286 -31.05 -0.48 -0.42
C VAL A 286 -30.28 0.52 -1.29
N ALA A 287 -29.37 1.27 -0.68
CA ALA A 287 -28.51 2.22 -1.38
C ALA A 287 -27.44 1.50 -2.22
N ILE A 288 -27.64 1.48 -3.53
CA ILE A 288 -26.72 0.82 -4.49
C ILE A 288 -25.98 1.89 -5.28
N GLY A 289 -24.63 1.88 -5.16
CA GLY A 289 -23.72 2.69 -5.95
C GLY A 289 -23.07 1.89 -7.08
N ILE A 290 -22.51 2.61 -8.05
CA ILE A 290 -21.75 2.04 -9.18
C ILE A 290 -20.38 2.72 -9.22
N ALA A 291 -19.31 1.93 -9.40
CA ALA A 291 -17.95 2.43 -9.57
C ALA A 291 -17.21 1.64 -10.64
N HIS A 292 -16.57 2.30 -11.60
CA HIS A 292 -15.76 1.64 -12.62
C HIS A 292 -14.66 2.54 -13.19
N GLY A 293 -13.65 1.95 -13.83
CA GLY A 293 -12.48 2.67 -14.32
C GLY A 293 -12.69 3.68 -15.45
N LYS A 294 -13.89 3.73 -16.08
CA LYS A 294 -14.23 4.73 -17.12
C LYS A 294 -14.92 5.98 -16.54
N MET A 295 -15.27 6.00 -15.25
CA MET A 295 -15.87 7.16 -14.58
C MET A 295 -14.87 8.30 -14.44
N ALA A 296 -15.37 9.53 -14.36
CA ALA A 296 -14.57 10.68 -14.00
C ALA A 296 -14.00 10.50 -12.58
N GLU A 297 -12.76 10.90 -12.37
CA GLU A 297 -12.06 10.69 -11.08
C GLU A 297 -12.79 11.32 -9.89
N ARG A 298 -13.41 12.47 -10.08
CA ARG A 298 -14.19 13.15 -9.03
C ARG A 298 -15.41 12.35 -8.63
N GLU A 299 -16.11 11.79 -9.61
CA GLU A 299 -17.28 10.96 -9.42
C GLU A 299 -16.90 9.65 -8.70
N LEU A 300 -15.83 8.98 -9.17
CA LEU A 300 -15.30 7.79 -8.51
C LEU A 300 -14.91 8.07 -7.05
N SER A 301 -14.24 9.19 -6.80
CA SER A 301 -13.86 9.59 -5.43
C SER A 301 -15.08 9.83 -4.55
N SER A 302 -16.12 10.48 -5.09
CA SER A 302 -17.37 10.72 -4.35
C SER A 302 -18.08 9.41 -4.00
N VAL A 303 -18.18 8.49 -4.94
CA VAL A 303 -18.80 7.17 -4.70
C VAL A 303 -18.00 6.37 -3.67
N MET A 304 -16.68 6.38 -3.75
CA MET A 304 -15.83 5.70 -2.77
C MET A 304 -15.93 6.32 -1.38
N GLN A 305 -16.08 7.64 -1.29
CA GLN A 305 -16.32 8.32 -0.01
C GLN A 305 -17.69 7.96 0.57
N GLN A 306 -18.75 7.98 -0.22
CA GLN A 306 -20.09 7.57 0.19
C GLN A 306 -20.12 6.10 0.67
N MET A 307 -19.33 5.23 0.03
CA MET A 307 -19.16 3.85 0.49
C MET A 307 -18.45 3.81 1.84
N ALA A 308 -17.40 4.60 2.02
CA ALA A 308 -16.66 4.67 3.30
C ALA A 308 -17.51 5.25 4.44
N ASP A 309 -18.36 6.21 4.14
CA ASP A 309 -19.26 6.87 5.12
C ASP A 309 -20.53 6.03 5.42
N GLY A 310 -20.72 4.90 4.74
CA GLY A 310 -21.87 4.03 4.94
C GLY A 310 -23.16 4.47 4.21
N GLU A 311 -23.09 5.51 3.37
CA GLU A 311 -24.22 5.99 2.58
C GLU A 311 -24.59 5.02 1.45
N ILE A 312 -23.61 4.28 0.92
CA ILE A 312 -23.80 3.19 -0.04
C ILE A 312 -23.66 1.86 0.70
N GLN A 313 -24.65 1.00 0.56
CA GLN A 313 -24.68 -0.32 1.18
C GLN A 313 -24.16 -1.41 0.25
N VAL A 314 -24.42 -1.28 -1.05
CA VAL A 314 -23.93 -2.22 -2.08
C VAL A 314 -23.23 -1.42 -3.19
N LEU A 315 -21.97 -1.71 -3.43
CA LEU A 315 -21.21 -1.09 -4.51
C LEU A 315 -20.98 -2.10 -5.63
N VAL A 316 -21.56 -1.82 -6.81
CA VAL A 316 -21.32 -2.60 -8.03
C VAL A 316 -20.10 -2.02 -8.75
N CYS A 317 -19.05 -2.83 -8.95
CA CYS A 317 -17.77 -2.33 -9.48
C CYS A 317 -17.04 -3.38 -10.37
#